data_42b41555b44988416d6c8adde682c6bc
#
_entry.id   42b41555b44988416d6c8adde682c6bc
#
_cell.length_a   1.000
_cell.length_b   1.000
_cell.length_c   1.000
_cell.angle_alpha   90.00
_cell.angle_beta   90.00
_cell.angle_gamma   90.00
#
_symmetry.space_group_name_H-M   'P 1'
#
loop_
_entity.id
_entity.type
_entity.pdbx_description
1 polymer ?
#
loop_
_entity_poly.entity_id
_entity_poly.type
_entity_poly.pdbx_seq_one_letter_code
_entity_poly.pdbx_strand_id
1 'polypeptide(L)'
;MAKVAGLANLERYSPPPFTPLAKPGSGIQLHVGPFDVPANFEREFFMYKELNNQQPVYVNRVQIEMMQGSHHFIGYLLDSTAPTLVKRLLFIPNKIRDLHLPDGNDDPLVLATMAFHDFFTGTQTPRLDYDFPKGVALKLPAQTGLDLNTHYVNRTGEPSTGEVYMNLHTIEKSDVKHEAKIINFNNTDIDLPPNRITTVTADFRASEKMNVFQLFSHSHEKTIEFRVEIAGGKRDGELIYISYDWEHPPVMKFDPPLVINRGEIVRLKTSYNNWTDETINFGLRSVDEMMILFGAYY
;
A
#
# COMPACT_ATOMS: atom_id res chain seq x y z
N MET A 1 14.99 3.68 -24.80
CA MET A 1 15.32 4.13 -23.42
C MET A 1 14.13 4.91 -22.92
N ALA A 2 13.26 4.29 -22.12
CA ALA A 2 12.25 5.01 -21.36
C ALA A 2 13.03 5.93 -20.41
N LYS A 3 12.83 7.23 -20.51
CA LYS A 3 13.32 8.16 -19.50
C LYS A 3 12.58 7.81 -18.21
N VAL A 4 13.28 7.32 -17.21
CA VAL A 4 12.80 7.28 -15.83
C VAL A 4 12.65 8.76 -15.43
N ALA A 5 11.49 9.33 -15.72
CA ALA A 5 11.14 10.65 -15.25
C ALA A 5 10.85 10.51 -13.74
N GLY A 6 11.73 11.04 -12.92
CA GLY A 6 11.53 11.05 -11.47
C GLY A 6 12.71 10.52 -10.66
N LEU A 7 13.92 10.54 -11.20
CA LEU A 7 15.09 10.45 -10.34
C LEU A 7 15.11 11.64 -9.39
N ALA A 8 14.74 11.34 -8.16
CA ALA A 8 15.10 12.03 -6.94
C ALA A 8 14.65 13.49 -6.83
N ASN A 9 13.53 13.69 -6.19
CA ASN A 9 13.55 14.77 -5.21
C ASN A 9 14.37 14.25 -4.03
N LEU A 10 15.63 14.62 -3.97
CA LEU A 10 16.50 14.49 -2.79
C LEU A 10 16.11 15.53 -1.71
N GLU A 11 15.11 16.36 -1.97
CA GLU A 11 14.50 17.24 -0.99
C GLU A 11 13.62 16.40 -0.08
N ARG A 12 13.76 16.57 1.22
CA ARG A 12 12.88 15.98 2.22
C ARG A 12 11.44 16.30 1.84
N TYR A 13 10.63 15.26 1.64
CA TYR A 13 9.22 15.44 1.41
C TYR A 13 8.60 16.23 2.58
N SER A 14 8.01 17.37 2.28
CA SER A 14 7.24 18.15 3.23
C SER A 14 5.75 17.98 2.87
N PRO A 15 4.98 17.22 3.66
CA PRO A 15 3.57 17.01 3.36
C PRO A 15 2.84 18.35 3.38
N PRO A 16 1.94 18.60 2.41
CA PRO A 16 1.08 19.77 2.44
C PRO A 16 0.15 19.70 3.67
N PRO A 17 -0.40 20.85 4.11
CA PRO A 17 -1.40 20.87 5.18
C PRO A 17 -2.57 19.94 4.85
N PHE A 18 -3.03 19.18 5.86
CA PHE A 18 -4.20 18.32 5.72
C PHE A 18 -5.45 19.12 5.34
N THR A 19 -6.19 18.64 4.36
CA THR A 19 -7.46 19.24 3.94
C THR A 19 -8.45 18.12 3.65
N PRO A 20 -9.58 18.03 4.37
CA PRO A 20 -10.61 17.03 4.10
C PRO A 20 -11.03 17.01 2.63
N LEU A 21 -11.09 15.83 2.03
CA LEU A 21 -11.51 15.69 0.65
C LEU A 21 -12.99 15.99 0.49
N ALA A 22 -13.35 16.81 -0.50
CA ALA A 22 -14.74 16.92 -0.93
C ALA A 22 -15.24 15.58 -1.46
N LYS A 23 -16.53 15.27 -1.25
CA LYS A 23 -17.12 14.05 -1.80
C LYS A 23 -17.04 14.05 -3.34
N PRO A 24 -16.72 12.89 -3.97
CA PRO A 24 -16.69 12.79 -5.41
C PRO A 24 -18.08 12.96 -6.01
N GLY A 25 -18.17 13.58 -7.18
CA GLY A 25 -19.45 13.72 -7.91
C GLY A 25 -20.00 12.36 -8.37
N SER A 26 -19.12 11.42 -8.70
CA SER A 26 -19.44 10.01 -8.95
C SER A 26 -18.43 9.16 -8.19
N GLY A 27 -18.89 8.30 -7.30
CA GLY A 27 -18.00 7.44 -6.51
C GLY A 27 -18.39 7.32 -5.05
N ILE A 28 -17.44 6.81 -4.27
CA ILE A 28 -17.60 6.49 -2.85
C ILE A 28 -16.54 7.25 -2.06
N GLN A 29 -16.96 7.95 -1.00
CA GLN A 29 -16.04 8.51 -0.01
C GLN A 29 -16.03 7.64 1.23
N LEU A 30 -14.84 7.25 1.65
CA LEU A 30 -14.57 6.59 2.93
C LEU A 30 -13.84 7.56 3.85
N HIS A 31 -14.17 7.50 5.13
CA HIS A 31 -13.61 8.37 6.15
C HIS A 31 -13.33 7.58 7.42
N VAL A 32 -12.13 7.76 7.96
CA VAL A 32 -11.69 7.20 9.24
C VAL A 32 -11.20 8.33 10.12
N GLY A 33 -11.79 8.50 11.26
CA GLY A 33 -11.39 9.52 12.24
C GLY A 33 -12.46 10.56 12.51
N PRO A 34 -12.11 11.63 13.28
CA PRO A 34 -10.83 11.74 13.99
C PRO A 34 -10.63 10.65 15.06
N PHE A 35 -9.37 10.24 15.29
CA PHE A 35 -9.00 9.28 16.33
C PHE A 35 -7.71 9.72 17.04
N ASP A 36 -7.56 9.33 18.31
CA ASP A 36 -6.39 9.68 19.11
C ASP A 36 -5.20 8.78 18.75
N VAL A 37 -3.99 9.38 18.71
CA VAL A 37 -2.71 8.69 18.62
C VAL A 37 -1.90 9.08 19.86
N PRO A 38 -1.72 8.17 20.84
CA PRO A 38 -1.01 8.48 22.08
C PRO A 38 0.42 8.97 21.85
N ALA A 39 0.96 9.68 22.85
CA ALA A 39 2.35 10.13 22.83
C ALA A 39 3.32 8.95 22.78
N ASN A 40 4.39 9.04 21.99
CA ASN A 40 5.40 7.99 21.83
C ASN A 40 4.80 6.61 21.53
N PHE A 41 3.78 6.57 20.68
CA PHE A 41 3.06 5.36 20.34
C PHE A 41 2.89 5.21 18.82
N GLU A 42 3.05 3.98 18.36
CA GLU A 42 2.75 3.53 17.01
C GLU A 42 1.38 2.88 17.03
N ARG A 43 0.39 3.54 16.41
CA ARG A 43 -0.98 3.06 16.38
C ARG A 43 -1.33 2.56 14.99
N GLU A 44 -1.55 1.27 14.89
CA GLU A 44 -2.08 0.63 13.70
C GLU A 44 -3.38 -0.07 14.03
N PHE A 45 -4.40 0.16 13.21
CA PHE A 45 -5.70 -0.48 13.38
C PHE A 45 -6.41 -0.72 12.06
N PHE A 46 -7.40 -1.58 12.11
CA PHE A 46 -8.31 -1.87 11.01
C PHE A 46 -9.72 -1.42 11.33
N MET A 47 -10.43 -0.93 10.31
CA MET A 47 -11.85 -0.58 10.39
C MET A 47 -12.58 -1.03 9.13
N TYR A 48 -13.49 -1.98 9.25
CA TYR A 48 -14.27 -2.43 8.11
C TYR A 48 -15.39 -1.43 7.77
N LYS A 49 -15.48 -1.06 6.51
CA LYS A 49 -16.52 -0.19 5.95
C LYS A 49 -17.30 -0.92 4.87
N GLU A 50 -18.59 -1.10 5.08
CA GLU A 50 -19.51 -1.56 4.05
C GLU A 50 -19.69 -0.47 2.98
N LEU A 51 -19.62 -0.83 1.71
CA LEU A 51 -19.82 0.12 0.59
C LEU A 51 -21.29 0.24 0.21
N ASN A 52 -22.13 -0.71 0.64
CA ASN A 52 -23.57 -0.76 0.35
C ASN A 52 -23.92 -0.71 -1.15
N ASN A 53 -22.98 -1.13 -2.00
CA ASN A 53 -23.13 -1.15 -3.45
C ASN A 53 -23.92 -2.39 -3.90
N GLN A 54 -25.12 -2.20 -4.46
CA GLN A 54 -25.96 -3.29 -4.95
C GLN A 54 -25.41 -3.96 -6.21
N GLN A 55 -24.59 -3.24 -6.98
CA GLN A 55 -23.95 -3.71 -8.21
C GLN A 55 -22.43 -3.51 -8.10
N PRO A 56 -21.63 -4.24 -8.89
CA PRO A 56 -20.22 -3.94 -9.01
C PRO A 56 -19.99 -2.49 -9.41
N VAL A 57 -18.97 -1.86 -8.84
CA VAL A 57 -18.53 -0.50 -9.22
C VAL A 57 -17.11 -0.55 -9.77
N TYR A 58 -16.78 0.40 -10.64
CA TYR A 58 -15.53 0.43 -11.39
C TYR A 58 -14.76 1.70 -11.06
N VAL A 59 -13.71 1.56 -10.25
CA VAL A 59 -12.88 2.66 -9.75
C VAL A 59 -11.81 2.99 -10.77
N ASN A 60 -11.77 4.25 -11.22
CA ASN A 60 -10.78 4.73 -12.19
C ASN A 60 -9.90 5.87 -11.70
N ARG A 61 -10.11 6.35 -10.47
CA ARG A 61 -9.26 7.32 -9.78
C ARG A 61 -9.38 7.12 -8.27
N VAL A 62 -8.26 7.24 -7.59
CA VAL A 62 -8.18 7.17 -6.12
C VAL A 62 -7.58 8.45 -5.59
N GLN A 63 -8.24 9.06 -4.61
CA GLN A 63 -7.68 10.14 -3.82
C GLN A 63 -7.62 9.71 -2.37
N ILE A 64 -6.49 9.97 -1.72
CA ILE A 64 -6.30 9.75 -0.28
C ILE A 64 -5.69 11.01 0.30
N GLU A 65 -6.20 11.43 1.44
CA GLU A 65 -5.66 12.53 2.23
C GLU A 65 -5.57 12.08 3.68
N MET A 66 -4.36 12.08 4.25
CA MET A 66 -4.07 11.67 5.62
C MET A 66 -3.50 12.84 6.42
N MET A 67 -3.88 12.94 7.69
CA MET A 67 -3.23 13.88 8.62
C MET A 67 -1.75 13.52 8.81
N GLN A 68 -0.98 14.51 9.21
CA GLN A 68 0.44 14.38 9.52
C GLN A 68 0.67 13.32 10.61
N GLY A 69 1.76 12.56 10.49
CA GLY A 69 2.08 11.43 11.38
C GLY A 69 1.60 10.09 10.83
N SER A 70 0.90 10.09 9.69
CA SER A 70 0.54 8.85 8.98
C SER A 70 1.78 8.16 8.41
N HIS A 71 1.84 6.84 8.56
CA HIS A 71 2.82 5.99 7.88
C HIS A 71 2.22 5.41 6.60
N HIS A 72 1.02 4.80 6.68
CA HIS A 72 0.28 4.37 5.51
C HIS A 72 -1.24 4.35 5.75
N PHE A 73 -1.96 4.27 4.64
CA PHE A 73 -3.38 3.94 4.61
C PHE A 73 -3.66 2.97 3.46
N ILE A 74 -4.29 1.84 3.79
CA ILE A 74 -4.57 0.76 2.84
C ILE A 74 -6.03 0.35 2.94
N GLY A 75 -6.66 0.11 1.79
CA GLY A 75 -7.96 -0.56 1.69
C GLY A 75 -7.79 -1.98 1.18
N TYR A 76 -8.27 -2.94 1.95
CA TYR A 76 -8.26 -4.36 1.59
C TYR A 76 -9.67 -4.84 1.24
N LEU A 77 -9.79 -5.60 0.18
CA LEU A 77 -10.94 -6.47 -0.03
C LEU A 77 -10.82 -7.70 0.87
N LEU A 78 -11.95 -8.28 1.25
CA LEU A 78 -11.95 -9.58 1.91
C LEU A 78 -11.93 -10.67 0.86
N ASP A 79 -10.96 -11.59 0.99
CA ASP A 79 -10.88 -12.78 0.17
C ASP A 79 -12.23 -13.51 0.14
N SER A 80 -12.62 -13.98 -1.04
CA SER A 80 -13.85 -14.72 -1.25
C SER A 80 -13.88 -16.03 -0.43
N THR A 81 -12.72 -16.59 -0.08
CA THR A 81 -12.58 -17.82 0.72
C THR A 81 -12.77 -17.59 2.22
N ALA A 82 -12.76 -16.33 2.70
CA ALA A 82 -12.96 -16.02 4.11
C ALA A 82 -14.31 -16.58 4.61
N PRO A 83 -14.31 -17.43 5.66
CA PRO A 83 -15.53 -18.05 6.15
C PRO A 83 -16.57 -17.01 6.58
N THR A 84 -17.86 -17.27 6.30
CA THR A 84 -18.96 -16.35 6.65
C THR A 84 -18.98 -16.03 8.16
N LEU A 85 -18.64 -17.00 9.00
CA LEU A 85 -18.56 -16.80 10.45
C LEU A 85 -17.46 -15.80 10.82
N VAL A 86 -16.30 -15.91 10.19
CA VAL A 86 -15.16 -14.97 10.36
C VAL A 86 -15.59 -13.57 9.92
N LYS A 87 -16.22 -13.44 8.74
CA LYS A 87 -16.75 -12.16 8.26
C LYS A 87 -17.67 -11.50 9.28
N ARG A 88 -18.64 -12.27 9.82
CA ARG A 88 -19.62 -11.75 10.80
C ARG A 88 -19.03 -11.36 12.16
N LEU A 89 -18.03 -12.09 12.63
CA LEU A 89 -17.49 -11.89 13.99
C LEU A 89 -16.36 -10.86 14.04
N LEU A 90 -15.53 -10.80 13.01
CA LEU A 90 -14.29 -10.00 13.03
C LEU A 90 -14.41 -8.71 12.19
N PHE A 91 -15.21 -8.69 11.13
CA PHE A 91 -15.38 -7.52 10.27
C PHE A 91 -16.69 -6.79 10.56
N ILE A 92 -16.83 -6.35 11.83
CA ILE A 92 -17.98 -5.56 12.27
C ILE A 92 -17.84 -4.14 11.71
N PRO A 93 -18.85 -3.63 10.97
CA PRO A 93 -18.77 -2.31 10.37
C PRO A 93 -18.49 -1.20 11.39
N ASN A 94 -17.57 -0.31 11.06
CA ASN A 94 -17.15 0.86 11.84
C ASN A 94 -16.51 0.55 13.22
N LYS A 95 -16.23 -0.71 13.53
CA LYS A 95 -15.50 -1.07 14.74
C LYS A 95 -13.99 -0.99 14.51
N ILE A 96 -13.31 -0.20 15.33
CA ILE A 96 -11.83 -0.16 15.37
C ILE A 96 -11.32 -1.47 15.99
N ARG A 97 -10.27 -2.03 15.39
CA ARG A 97 -9.53 -3.20 15.84
C ARG A 97 -8.05 -2.83 15.84
N ASP A 98 -7.55 -2.39 16.97
CA ASP A 98 -6.13 -2.04 17.12
C ASP A 98 -5.27 -3.30 16.96
N LEU A 99 -4.21 -3.19 16.15
CA LEU A 99 -3.24 -4.26 15.93
C LEU A 99 -2.23 -4.29 17.07
N HIS A 100 -1.68 -3.13 17.41
CA HIS A 100 -0.70 -2.99 18.47
C HIS A 100 -1.38 -2.65 19.80
N LEU A 101 -1.17 -3.50 20.80
CA LEU A 101 -1.75 -3.34 22.13
C LEU A 101 -0.83 -2.54 23.04
N PRO A 102 -1.35 -1.86 24.09
CA PRO A 102 -0.54 -1.07 25.01
C PRO A 102 0.50 -1.86 25.81
N ASP A 103 0.34 -3.19 25.91
CA ASP A 103 1.30 -4.09 26.57
C ASP A 103 2.49 -4.47 25.67
N GLY A 104 2.53 -3.96 24.45
CA GLY A 104 3.59 -4.21 23.49
C GLY A 104 3.38 -5.45 22.61
N ASN A 105 2.29 -6.19 22.78
CA ASN A 105 1.94 -7.33 21.95
C ASN A 105 1.02 -6.92 20.78
N ASP A 106 0.94 -7.79 19.78
CA ASP A 106 -0.06 -7.65 18.72
C ASP A 106 -1.33 -8.45 19.05
N ASP A 107 -2.51 -7.91 18.69
CA ASP A 107 -3.77 -8.62 18.87
C ASP A 107 -3.82 -9.85 17.93
N PRO A 108 -3.85 -11.08 18.48
CA PRO A 108 -3.80 -12.29 17.65
C PRO A 108 -5.05 -12.46 16.77
N LEU A 109 -6.20 -11.88 17.15
CA LEU A 109 -7.41 -11.93 16.34
C LEU A 109 -7.31 -10.98 15.15
N VAL A 110 -6.71 -9.80 15.35
CA VAL A 110 -6.46 -8.84 14.26
C VAL A 110 -5.44 -9.42 13.29
N LEU A 111 -4.33 -9.99 13.79
CA LEU A 111 -3.35 -10.71 12.97
C LEU A 111 -4.02 -11.81 12.12
N ALA A 112 -4.89 -12.60 12.72
CA ALA A 112 -5.60 -13.68 12.01
C ALA A 112 -6.52 -13.14 10.89
N THR A 113 -7.04 -11.91 11.01
CA THR A 113 -7.87 -11.32 9.94
C THR A 113 -7.05 -10.97 8.70
N MET A 114 -5.76 -10.66 8.84
CA MET A 114 -4.89 -10.26 7.74
C MET A 114 -4.68 -11.38 6.70
N ALA A 115 -4.86 -12.65 7.11
CA ALA A 115 -4.83 -13.78 6.19
C ALA A 115 -5.96 -13.77 5.13
N PHE A 116 -6.98 -12.93 5.32
CA PHE A 116 -8.13 -12.79 4.42
C PHE A 116 -8.12 -11.45 3.66
N HIS A 117 -7.01 -10.75 3.64
CA HIS A 117 -6.90 -9.45 3.01
C HIS A 117 -6.31 -9.56 1.61
N ASP A 118 -7.08 -9.10 0.62
CA ASP A 118 -6.60 -8.83 -0.72
C ASP A 118 -6.37 -7.33 -0.88
N PHE A 119 -5.14 -6.91 -1.15
CA PHE A 119 -4.83 -5.49 -1.36
C PHE A 119 -5.67 -4.92 -2.51
N PHE A 120 -6.38 -3.82 -2.25
CA PHE A 120 -7.17 -3.13 -3.26
C PHE A 120 -6.53 -1.81 -3.69
N THR A 121 -6.21 -0.94 -2.74
CA THR A 121 -5.55 0.34 -2.98
C THR A 121 -4.94 0.87 -1.68
N GLY A 122 -4.00 1.79 -1.80
CA GLY A 122 -3.39 2.42 -0.63
C GLY A 122 -2.24 3.33 -1.02
N THR A 123 -1.69 3.99 -0.02
CA THR A 123 -0.53 4.86 -0.15
C THR A 123 0.25 4.96 1.16
N GLN A 124 1.54 5.20 1.04
CA GLN A 124 2.43 5.55 2.13
C GLN A 124 2.75 7.07 2.15
N THR A 125 2.27 7.80 1.14
CA THR A 125 2.37 9.26 1.11
C THR A 125 1.10 9.91 1.67
N PRO A 126 1.19 10.98 2.49
CA PRO A 126 0.02 11.62 3.11
C PRO A 126 -1.05 12.10 2.13
N ARG A 127 -0.66 12.38 0.89
CA ARG A 127 -1.58 12.76 -0.18
C ARG A 127 -1.35 11.94 -1.43
N LEU A 128 -2.41 11.28 -1.91
CA LEU A 128 -2.46 10.61 -3.19
C LEU A 128 -3.61 11.18 -4.02
N ASP A 129 -3.34 11.49 -5.29
CA ASP A 129 -4.37 11.75 -6.31
C ASP A 129 -3.94 11.06 -7.59
N TYR A 130 -4.58 9.94 -7.89
CA TYR A 130 -4.13 9.04 -8.93
C TYR A 130 -5.24 8.67 -9.91
N ASP A 131 -5.19 9.22 -11.13
CA ASP A 131 -6.04 8.84 -12.25
C ASP A 131 -5.47 7.63 -12.98
N PHE A 132 -6.32 6.67 -13.30
CA PHE A 132 -5.96 5.52 -14.13
C PHE A 132 -5.98 5.90 -15.63
N PRO A 133 -5.32 5.12 -16.49
CA PRO A 133 -5.44 5.31 -17.93
C PRO A 133 -6.89 5.27 -18.39
N LYS A 134 -7.21 6.01 -19.44
CA LYS A 134 -8.59 6.11 -19.96
C LYS A 134 -9.20 4.74 -20.28
N GLY A 135 -10.31 4.43 -19.66
CA GLY A 135 -11.03 3.16 -19.81
C GLY A 135 -10.47 2.02 -18.99
N VAL A 136 -9.51 2.28 -18.11
CA VAL A 136 -9.00 1.29 -17.12
C VAL A 136 -9.69 1.54 -15.78
N ALA A 137 -10.15 0.47 -15.13
CA ALA A 137 -10.76 0.57 -13.80
C ALA A 137 -10.53 -0.69 -12.96
N LEU A 138 -10.35 -0.52 -11.65
CA LEU A 138 -10.42 -1.59 -10.66
C LEU A 138 -11.89 -1.91 -10.35
N LYS A 139 -12.22 -3.19 -10.33
CA LYS A 139 -13.57 -3.65 -10.02
C LYS A 139 -13.74 -3.92 -8.54
N LEU A 140 -14.72 -3.27 -7.91
CA LEU A 140 -15.26 -3.63 -6.61
C LEU A 140 -16.49 -4.51 -6.81
N PRO A 141 -16.53 -5.73 -6.22
CA PRO A 141 -17.69 -6.61 -6.31
C PRO A 141 -18.95 -5.95 -5.73
N ALA A 142 -20.14 -6.46 -6.11
CA ALA A 142 -21.39 -6.08 -5.46
C ALA A 142 -21.40 -6.54 -4.00
N GLN A 143 -22.12 -5.81 -3.16
CA GLN A 143 -22.33 -6.12 -1.73
C GLN A 143 -21.01 -6.37 -0.99
N THR A 144 -20.01 -5.53 -1.27
CA THR A 144 -18.68 -5.63 -0.65
C THR A 144 -18.43 -4.50 0.34
N GLY A 145 -17.35 -4.62 1.07
CA GLY A 145 -16.76 -3.59 1.90
C GLY A 145 -15.25 -3.60 1.76
N LEU A 146 -14.61 -2.61 2.34
CA LEU A 146 -13.17 -2.54 2.47
C LEU A 146 -12.79 -2.56 3.95
N ASP A 147 -11.77 -3.34 4.27
CA ASP A 147 -11.13 -3.26 5.57
C ASP A 147 -10.00 -2.24 5.47
N LEU A 148 -10.16 -1.13 6.19
CA LEU A 148 -9.29 0.02 6.10
C LEU A 148 -8.22 -0.08 7.18
N ASN A 149 -6.99 -0.29 6.74
CA ASN A 149 -5.82 -0.26 7.61
C ASN A 149 -5.29 1.17 7.70
N THR A 150 -5.11 1.63 8.91
CA THR A 150 -4.69 2.99 9.25
C THR A 150 -3.52 2.91 10.21
N HIS A 151 -2.36 3.44 9.81
CA HIS A 151 -1.13 3.34 10.58
C HIS A 151 -0.52 4.72 10.80
N TYR A 152 -0.34 5.09 12.07
CA TYR A 152 0.21 6.37 12.52
C TYR A 152 1.34 6.15 13.51
N VAL A 153 2.41 6.93 13.35
CA VAL A 153 3.59 6.89 14.23
C VAL A 153 3.74 8.25 14.91
N ASN A 154 3.44 8.32 16.20
CA ASN A 154 3.64 9.51 17.00
C ASN A 154 4.92 9.39 17.84
N ARG A 155 5.98 10.05 17.39
CA ARG A 155 7.28 10.10 18.09
C ARG A 155 7.41 11.32 19.01
N THR A 156 6.32 12.03 19.28
CA THR A 156 6.33 13.21 20.13
C THR A 156 5.90 12.86 21.55
N GLY A 157 6.27 13.72 22.52
CA GLY A 157 5.87 13.55 23.93
C GLY A 157 4.41 13.93 24.21
N GLU A 158 3.64 14.37 23.19
CA GLU A 158 2.24 14.79 23.32
C GLU A 158 1.33 13.94 22.45
N PRO A 159 0.08 13.65 22.88
CA PRO A 159 -0.90 12.99 22.03
C PRO A 159 -1.18 13.81 20.77
N SER A 160 -1.46 13.12 19.67
CA SER A 160 -1.85 13.71 18.40
C SER A 160 -3.18 13.12 17.90
N THR A 161 -3.71 13.68 16.82
CA THR A 161 -4.95 13.21 16.20
C THR A 161 -4.64 12.72 14.78
N GLY A 162 -5.21 11.58 14.40
CA GLY A 162 -5.20 11.07 13.04
C GLY A 162 -6.57 11.19 12.39
N GLU A 163 -6.58 11.38 11.08
CA GLU A 163 -7.78 11.41 10.26
C GLU A 163 -7.41 11.09 8.81
N VAL A 164 -8.26 10.33 8.11
CA VAL A 164 -8.03 9.91 6.74
C VAL A 164 -9.32 10.01 5.92
N TYR A 165 -9.21 10.60 4.75
CA TYR A 165 -10.25 10.54 3.70
C TYR A 165 -9.74 9.75 2.51
N MET A 166 -10.59 8.90 1.94
CA MET A 166 -10.37 8.24 0.67
C MET A 166 -11.58 8.41 -0.25
N ASN A 167 -11.35 8.94 -1.44
CA ASN A 167 -12.33 8.96 -2.53
C ASN A 167 -11.99 7.88 -3.56
N LEU A 168 -12.97 7.06 -3.86
CA LEU A 168 -12.97 6.11 -4.96
C LEU A 168 -13.88 6.68 -6.06
N HIS A 169 -13.30 7.32 -7.07
CA HIS A 169 -14.05 7.83 -8.20
C HIS A 169 -14.42 6.69 -9.15
N THR A 170 -15.63 6.69 -9.66
CA THR A 170 -16.14 5.58 -10.46
C THR A 170 -16.57 6.02 -11.85
N ILE A 171 -16.49 5.09 -12.79
CA ILE A 171 -17.03 5.21 -14.15
C ILE A 171 -18.10 4.14 -14.41
N GLU A 172 -18.95 4.39 -15.41
CA GLU A 172 -19.94 3.42 -15.85
C GLU A 172 -19.26 2.18 -16.46
N LYS A 173 -19.86 1.01 -16.26
CA LYS A 173 -19.36 -0.24 -16.84
C LYS A 173 -19.16 -0.17 -18.36
N SER A 174 -20.00 0.56 -19.07
CA SER A 174 -19.90 0.77 -20.53
C SER A 174 -18.63 1.48 -20.96
N ASP A 175 -18.01 2.25 -20.06
CA ASP A 175 -16.79 3.02 -20.33
C ASP A 175 -15.53 2.22 -20.00
N VAL A 176 -15.67 1.08 -19.31
CA VAL A 176 -14.55 0.20 -18.95
C VAL A 176 -14.12 -0.62 -20.15
N LYS A 177 -12.88 -0.44 -20.59
CA LYS A 177 -12.22 -1.21 -21.66
C LYS A 177 -11.35 -2.33 -21.09
N HIS A 178 -10.72 -2.08 -19.94
CA HIS A 178 -9.83 -3.01 -19.26
C HIS A 178 -10.10 -2.98 -17.75
N GLU A 179 -10.34 -4.15 -17.16
CA GLU A 179 -10.36 -4.30 -15.72
C GLU A 179 -8.89 -4.38 -15.25
N ALA A 180 -8.51 -3.47 -14.34
CA ALA A 180 -7.18 -3.45 -13.76
C ALA A 180 -7.02 -4.56 -12.74
N LYS A 181 -5.78 -5.02 -12.61
CA LYS A 181 -5.33 -5.99 -11.59
C LYS A 181 -4.24 -5.37 -10.74
N ILE A 182 -4.08 -5.87 -9.54
CA ILE A 182 -3.08 -5.40 -8.58
C ILE A 182 -1.78 -6.19 -8.72
N ILE A 183 -0.67 -5.49 -8.63
CA ILE A 183 0.65 -6.06 -8.35
C ILE A 183 0.83 -6.03 -6.83
N ASN A 184 1.13 -7.18 -6.25
CA ASN A 184 1.53 -7.35 -4.86
C ASN A 184 2.66 -8.38 -4.80
N PHE A 185 3.90 -7.90 -5.02
CA PHE A 185 5.10 -8.73 -4.94
C PHE A 185 5.72 -8.56 -3.57
N ASN A 186 5.45 -9.52 -2.71
CA ASN A 186 5.83 -9.49 -1.30
C ASN A 186 6.88 -10.56 -1.01
N ASN A 187 8.02 -10.14 -0.46
CA ASN A 187 9.05 -11.04 0.06
C ASN A 187 9.10 -10.97 1.58
N THR A 188 8.82 -12.09 2.22
CA THR A 188 8.88 -12.25 3.69
C THR A 188 10.18 -12.91 4.17
N ASP A 189 11.05 -13.33 3.25
CA ASP A 189 12.35 -13.91 3.57
C ASP A 189 13.37 -12.77 3.77
N ILE A 190 13.32 -12.16 4.95
CA ILE A 190 14.18 -11.06 5.37
C ILE A 190 14.93 -11.48 6.62
N ASP A 191 16.27 -11.45 6.55
CA ASP A 191 17.19 -11.68 7.65
C ASP A 191 18.31 -10.64 7.56
N LEU A 192 18.28 -9.65 8.46
CA LEU A 192 19.21 -8.54 8.50
C LEU A 192 20.09 -8.65 9.75
N PRO A 193 21.30 -9.22 9.66
CA PRO A 193 22.21 -9.30 10.77
C PRO A 193 22.57 -7.91 11.36
N PRO A 194 22.91 -7.84 12.66
CA PRO A 194 23.19 -6.58 13.33
C PRO A 194 24.40 -5.83 12.75
N ASN A 195 24.38 -4.52 12.90
CA ASN A 195 25.49 -3.60 12.61
C ASN A 195 26.07 -3.73 11.18
N ARG A 196 25.20 -3.94 10.18
CA ARG A 196 25.66 -4.06 8.79
C ARG A 196 24.62 -3.67 7.75
N ILE A 197 25.10 -3.37 6.55
CA ILE A 197 24.28 -3.21 5.36
C ILE A 197 24.08 -4.60 4.72
N THR A 198 22.84 -4.96 4.44
CA THR A 198 22.45 -6.20 3.76
C THR A 198 21.56 -5.89 2.56
N THR A 199 21.81 -6.53 1.43
CA THR A 199 20.91 -6.45 0.27
C THR A 199 20.15 -7.76 0.13
N VAL A 200 18.82 -7.67 0.19
CA VAL A 200 17.90 -8.80 -0.06
C VAL A 200 17.43 -8.72 -1.51
N THR A 201 17.29 -9.87 -2.15
CA THR A 201 16.85 -9.97 -3.55
C THR A 201 15.73 -11.00 -3.66
N ALA A 202 14.65 -10.64 -4.37
CA ALA A 202 13.53 -11.53 -4.65
C ALA A 202 13.09 -11.43 -6.11
N ASP A 203 12.80 -12.56 -6.74
CA ASP A 203 12.42 -12.66 -8.15
C ASP A 203 10.95 -13.06 -8.29
N PHE A 204 10.19 -12.27 -9.05
CA PHE A 204 8.77 -12.52 -9.35
C PHE A 204 8.60 -12.69 -10.86
N ARG A 205 8.17 -13.88 -11.29
CA ARG A 205 7.93 -14.16 -12.71
C ARG A 205 6.54 -13.74 -13.13
N ALA A 206 6.45 -12.89 -14.15
CA ALA A 206 5.18 -12.49 -14.74
C ALA A 206 4.46 -13.72 -15.35
N SER A 207 3.28 -14.04 -14.83
CA SER A 207 2.45 -15.16 -15.31
C SER A 207 1.70 -14.84 -16.60
N GLU A 208 1.51 -13.55 -16.88
CA GLU A 208 0.84 -13.00 -18.06
C GLU A 208 1.55 -11.72 -18.55
N LYS A 209 1.12 -11.18 -19.69
CA LYS A 209 1.55 -9.85 -20.11
C LYS A 209 0.87 -8.81 -19.25
N MET A 210 1.64 -7.86 -18.75
CA MET A 210 1.18 -6.79 -17.87
C MET A 210 1.47 -5.43 -18.52
N ASN A 211 0.44 -4.60 -18.71
CA ASN A 211 0.58 -3.19 -19.06
C ASN A 211 0.53 -2.39 -17.75
N VAL A 212 1.67 -2.24 -17.13
CA VAL A 212 1.81 -1.64 -15.79
C VAL A 212 1.68 -0.13 -15.92
N PHE A 213 0.73 0.47 -15.17
CA PHE A 213 0.53 1.91 -15.16
C PHE A 213 0.88 2.57 -13.82
N GLN A 214 1.05 1.79 -12.74
CA GLN A 214 1.44 2.28 -11.43
C GLN A 214 2.40 1.31 -10.75
N LEU A 215 3.43 1.84 -10.08
CA LEU A 215 4.30 1.12 -9.15
C LEU A 215 4.63 2.00 -7.95
N PHE A 216 4.71 1.40 -6.76
CA PHE A 216 5.30 1.99 -5.55
C PHE A 216 5.77 0.89 -4.61
N SER A 217 6.78 1.19 -3.79
CA SER A 217 7.31 0.26 -2.81
C SER A 217 6.67 0.47 -1.43
N HIS A 218 6.79 -0.56 -0.59
CA HIS A 218 6.56 -0.49 0.84
C HIS A 218 7.70 -1.23 1.56
N SER A 219 8.30 -0.56 2.50
CA SER A 219 9.36 -1.07 3.37
C SER A 219 9.41 -0.22 4.65
N HIS A 220 10.34 -0.51 5.56
CA HIS A 220 10.43 0.19 6.82
C HIS A 220 11.77 0.91 7.01
N GLU A 221 12.07 1.35 8.25
CA GLU A 221 13.08 2.36 8.53
C GLU A 221 14.54 1.96 8.27
N LYS A 222 14.85 0.66 8.13
CA LYS A 222 16.21 0.22 7.82
C LYS A 222 16.51 0.30 6.32
N THR A 223 15.47 0.51 5.47
CA THR A 223 15.63 0.59 4.02
C THR A 223 16.38 1.86 3.61
N ILE A 224 17.46 1.69 2.87
CA ILE A 224 18.26 2.78 2.29
C ILE A 224 18.13 2.87 0.76
N GLU A 225 17.75 1.77 0.09
CA GLU A 225 17.41 1.74 -1.34
C GLU A 225 16.43 0.60 -1.59
N PHE A 226 15.34 0.90 -2.30
CA PHE A 226 14.43 -0.09 -2.86
C PHE A 226 14.50 0.01 -4.38
N ARG A 227 15.07 -1.00 -5.04
CA ARG A 227 15.28 -1.05 -6.48
C ARG A 227 14.48 -2.17 -7.11
N VAL A 228 13.88 -1.91 -8.28
CA VAL A 228 13.20 -2.92 -9.08
C VAL A 228 13.72 -2.91 -10.51
N GLU A 229 14.09 -4.05 -11.00
CA GLU A 229 14.62 -4.22 -12.36
C GLU A 229 14.02 -5.44 -13.06
N ILE A 230 14.06 -5.46 -14.39
CA ILE A 230 13.80 -6.66 -15.16
C ILE A 230 15.05 -7.53 -15.07
N ALA A 231 14.89 -8.83 -14.79
CA ALA A 231 16.00 -9.78 -14.71
C ALA A 231 15.96 -10.79 -15.83
N GLY A 232 17.14 -11.03 -16.41
CA GLY A 232 17.32 -11.98 -17.52
C GLY A 232 16.85 -11.47 -18.89
N GLY A 233 17.23 -12.21 -19.92
CA GLY A 233 16.88 -11.89 -21.29
C GLY A 233 17.52 -10.61 -21.83
N LYS A 234 16.84 -9.99 -22.80
CA LYS A 234 17.35 -8.78 -23.48
C LYS A 234 17.24 -7.51 -22.64
N ARG A 235 16.42 -7.53 -21.59
CA ARG A 235 16.13 -6.40 -20.69
C ARG A 235 16.82 -6.55 -19.34
N ASP A 236 17.76 -7.47 -19.23
CA ASP A 236 18.46 -7.73 -17.97
C ASP A 236 19.09 -6.45 -17.40
N GLY A 237 18.80 -6.14 -16.14
CA GLY A 237 19.25 -4.94 -15.45
C GLY A 237 18.47 -3.66 -15.80
N GLU A 238 17.40 -3.73 -16.62
CA GLU A 238 16.56 -2.56 -16.89
C GLU A 238 15.84 -2.10 -15.62
N LEU A 239 16.21 -0.91 -15.14
CA LEU A 239 15.61 -0.28 -13.98
C LEU A 239 14.19 0.20 -14.31
N ILE A 240 13.20 -0.26 -13.53
CA ILE A 240 11.79 0.12 -13.70
C ILE A 240 11.21 0.89 -12.52
N TYR A 241 11.85 0.79 -11.35
CA TYR A 241 11.46 1.55 -10.16
C TYR A 241 12.66 1.71 -9.21
N ILE A 242 12.73 2.83 -8.49
CA ILE A 242 13.70 3.03 -7.41
C ILE A 242 13.13 4.02 -6.38
N SER A 243 13.38 3.73 -5.10
CA SER A 243 13.10 4.63 -3.97
C SER A 243 14.29 4.65 -3.02
N TYR A 244 14.57 5.83 -2.47
CA TYR A 244 15.52 6.07 -1.36
C TYR A 244 14.80 6.59 -0.10
N ASP A 245 13.48 6.75 -0.20
CA ASP A 245 12.62 7.22 0.88
C ASP A 245 11.65 6.09 1.23
N TRP A 246 11.88 5.47 2.38
CA TRP A 246 11.03 4.39 2.87
C TRP A 246 9.72 4.91 3.44
N GLU A 247 9.73 6.14 4.00
CA GLU A 247 8.57 6.75 4.65
C GLU A 247 7.58 7.30 3.61
N HIS A 248 8.10 7.87 2.51
CA HIS A 248 7.30 8.46 1.44
C HIS A 248 7.79 7.99 0.06
N PRO A 249 7.68 6.70 -0.26
CA PRO A 249 8.17 6.17 -1.53
C PRO A 249 7.40 6.78 -2.71
N PRO A 250 8.07 7.09 -3.83
CA PRO A 250 7.43 7.69 -4.98
C PRO A 250 6.39 6.74 -5.59
N VAL A 251 5.20 7.27 -5.91
CA VAL A 251 4.20 6.56 -6.71
C VAL A 251 4.46 6.86 -8.18
N MET A 252 5.04 5.90 -8.89
CA MET A 252 5.39 6.02 -10.30
C MET A 252 4.17 5.83 -11.19
N LYS A 253 3.98 6.76 -12.12
CA LYS A 253 2.97 6.70 -13.18
C LYS A 253 3.65 6.38 -14.52
N PHE A 254 3.11 5.42 -15.26
CA PHE A 254 3.61 5.07 -16.58
C PHE A 254 2.59 5.45 -17.65
N ASP A 255 2.92 6.43 -18.47
CA ASP A 255 2.18 6.82 -19.66
C ASP A 255 3.16 7.07 -20.82
N PRO A 256 3.23 6.19 -21.83
CA PRO A 256 2.45 4.94 -21.96
C PRO A 256 2.83 3.89 -20.89
N PRO A 257 1.95 2.91 -20.63
CA PRO A 257 2.20 1.85 -19.66
C PRO A 257 3.50 1.08 -19.93
N LEU A 258 4.18 0.73 -18.85
CA LEU A 258 5.35 -0.15 -18.90
C LEU A 258 4.90 -1.57 -19.24
N VAL A 259 5.42 -2.14 -20.32
CA VAL A 259 5.10 -3.52 -20.71
C VAL A 259 6.06 -4.48 -20.02
N ILE A 260 5.50 -5.44 -19.27
CA ILE A 260 6.21 -6.61 -18.76
C ILE A 260 5.59 -7.83 -19.46
N ASN A 261 6.39 -8.58 -20.21
CA ASN A 261 5.90 -9.71 -20.96
C ASN A 261 5.77 -10.97 -20.08
N ARG A 262 4.87 -11.86 -20.44
CA ARG A 262 4.77 -13.17 -19.79
C ARG A 262 6.14 -13.88 -19.77
N GLY A 263 6.54 -14.31 -18.57
CA GLY A 263 7.81 -15.03 -18.36
C GLY A 263 9.00 -14.12 -18.02
N GLU A 264 8.91 -12.80 -18.22
CA GLU A 264 9.92 -11.88 -17.70
C GLU A 264 9.93 -11.92 -16.17
N ILE A 265 11.07 -11.64 -15.58
CA ILE A 265 11.27 -11.62 -14.14
C ILE A 265 11.35 -10.17 -13.67
N VAL A 266 10.51 -9.81 -12.72
CA VAL A 266 10.61 -8.58 -11.96
C VAL A 266 11.46 -8.90 -10.73
N ARG A 267 12.62 -8.29 -10.63
CA ARG A 267 13.57 -8.48 -9.54
C ARG A 267 13.52 -7.29 -8.59
N LEU A 268 13.19 -7.55 -7.35
CA LEU A 268 13.32 -6.61 -6.27
C LEU A 268 14.71 -6.76 -5.64
N LYS A 269 15.39 -5.66 -5.42
CA LYS A 269 16.65 -5.57 -4.67
C LYS A 269 16.50 -4.46 -3.65
N THR A 270 16.49 -4.80 -2.37
CA THR A 270 16.37 -3.80 -1.31
C THR A 270 17.60 -3.88 -0.42
N SER A 271 18.23 -2.72 -0.26
CA SER A 271 19.39 -2.57 0.64
C SER A 271 18.92 -1.94 1.94
N TYR A 272 19.27 -2.61 3.04
CA TYR A 272 18.93 -2.23 4.40
C TYR A 272 20.18 -1.91 5.18
N ASN A 273 20.13 -0.92 6.04
CA ASN A 273 21.16 -0.62 7.01
C ASN A 273 20.62 -0.97 8.41
N ASN A 274 20.97 -2.14 8.91
CA ASN A 274 20.64 -2.50 10.28
C ASN A 274 21.72 -1.96 11.22
N TRP A 275 21.43 -0.85 11.90
CA TRP A 275 22.34 -0.21 12.88
C TRP A 275 22.09 -0.67 14.31
N THR A 276 21.23 -1.66 14.51
CA THR A 276 20.92 -2.22 15.84
C THR A 276 21.83 -3.39 16.19
N ASP A 277 21.85 -3.78 17.45
CA ASP A 277 22.60 -4.95 17.95
C ASP A 277 21.84 -6.27 17.80
N GLU A 278 20.63 -6.22 17.21
CA GLU A 278 19.75 -7.38 17.02
C GLU A 278 19.56 -7.69 15.54
N THR A 279 19.24 -8.95 15.21
CA THR A 279 18.82 -9.34 13.88
C THR A 279 17.40 -8.86 13.64
N ILE A 280 17.17 -8.17 12.54
CA ILE A 280 15.84 -7.71 12.12
C ILE A 280 15.29 -8.66 11.04
N ASN A 281 14.06 -9.07 11.23
CA ASN A 281 13.33 -9.96 10.32
C ASN A 281 12.11 -9.27 9.72
N PHE A 282 11.36 -10.00 8.88
CA PHE A 282 10.05 -9.57 8.43
C PHE A 282 9.11 -9.36 9.61
N GLY A 283 8.41 -8.22 9.63
CA GLY A 283 7.42 -7.91 10.64
C GLY A 283 6.59 -6.68 10.30
N LEU A 284 5.55 -6.43 11.10
CA LEU A 284 4.53 -5.43 10.82
C LEU A 284 4.85 -4.05 11.39
N ARG A 285 5.75 -3.97 12.36
CA ARG A 285 6.12 -2.70 13.02
C ARG A 285 7.15 -1.95 12.20
N SER A 286 7.16 -0.63 12.31
CA SER A 286 8.15 0.22 11.63
C SER A 286 9.61 -0.10 12.00
N VAL A 287 9.85 -0.74 13.13
CA VAL A 287 11.19 -1.20 13.59
C VAL A 287 11.60 -2.55 12.98
N ASP A 288 10.65 -3.36 12.55
CA ASP A 288 10.87 -4.58 11.74
C ASP A 288 11.15 -4.20 10.29
N GLU A 289 11.14 -5.17 9.35
CA GLU A 289 11.29 -4.84 7.93
C GLU A 289 10.29 -5.53 7.01
N MET A 290 10.01 -4.84 5.88
CA MET A 290 9.20 -5.36 4.78
C MET A 290 9.91 -5.15 3.43
N MET A 291 9.49 -5.92 2.43
CA MET A 291 9.95 -5.82 1.04
C MET A 291 8.78 -6.10 0.09
N ILE A 292 7.99 -5.07 -0.20
CA ILE A 292 6.77 -5.21 -0.99
C ILE A 292 6.78 -4.21 -2.16
N LEU A 293 6.51 -4.70 -3.37
CA LEU A 293 6.20 -3.85 -4.52
C LEU A 293 4.71 -3.93 -4.81
N PHE A 294 4.06 -2.81 -4.67
CA PHE A 294 2.67 -2.61 -5.09
C PHE A 294 2.59 -1.94 -6.45
N GLY A 295 1.47 -2.14 -7.13
CA GLY A 295 1.18 -1.47 -8.37
C GLY A 295 -0.14 -1.93 -8.99
N ALA A 296 -0.38 -1.44 -10.21
CA ALA A 296 -1.56 -1.82 -10.97
C ALA A 296 -1.24 -1.95 -12.45
N TYR A 297 -1.92 -2.89 -13.12
CA TYR A 297 -1.77 -3.20 -14.53
C TYR A 297 -3.08 -3.67 -15.17
N TYR A 298 -3.09 -3.75 -16.51
CA TYR A 298 -4.20 -4.33 -17.28
C TYR A 298 -3.69 -5.10 -18.50
#